data_e5106e35af1c9a8c36506280d6bf99d8
#
_entry.id   e5106e35af1c9a8c36506280d6bf99d8
#
_cell.length_a   1.000
_cell.length_b   1.000
_cell.length_c   1.000
_cell.angle_alpha   90.00
_cell.angle_beta   90.00
_cell.angle_gamma   90.00
#
_symmetry.space_group_name_H-M   'P 1'
#
loop_
_entity.id
_entity.type
_entity.pdbx_description
1 polymer ?
#
loop_
_entity_poly.entity_id
_entity_poly.type
_entity_poly.pdbx_seq_one_letter_code
_entity_poly.pdbx_strand_id
1 'polypeptide(L)'
;MKKGISIWSFAPAPLASAFALAKDAGFEGVEVALDETGEVSLTSTERELLAVRRAADDAGIALYSVASGLYWQYWLTADDAAEREKAKDIVKRQLDTAAALGADTILVLPGCVNAFSDPDRIVDYAAAYDRALEAMRELAPYAEGVGVSIGLENVWNKFLTSPLELRDFIDRVGSPFVGSYLDVGNILANGYPDQWIRILGERIKKVHFKDYRTAVGGLDGFVDLLAGDVDYPAVMRALCDVGYDGWVTAEMIPAYRHHTSAILYNTSYAMDRILGRR
;
A
#
# COMPACT_ATOMS: atom_id res chain seq x y z
N MET A 1 -3.17 12.61 12.03
CA MET A 1 -2.92 11.33 11.33
C MET A 1 -3.09 10.14 12.25
N LYS A 2 -3.62 9.02 11.74
CA LYS A 2 -3.88 7.77 12.46
C LYS A 2 -2.75 6.75 12.21
N LYS A 3 -2.41 5.97 13.24
CA LYS A 3 -1.29 5.02 13.21
C LYS A 3 -1.77 3.62 12.82
N GLY A 4 -1.39 3.15 11.64
CA GLY A 4 -1.69 1.82 11.12
C GLY A 4 -0.46 0.96 10.92
N ILE A 5 -0.68 -0.33 10.68
CA ILE A 5 0.37 -1.29 10.32
C ILE A 5 -0.15 -2.25 9.25
N SER A 6 0.71 -2.58 8.30
CA SER A 6 0.40 -3.60 7.28
C SER A 6 0.50 -5.00 7.87
N ILE A 7 -0.42 -5.89 7.49
CA ILE A 7 -0.44 -7.30 7.89
C ILE A 7 0.85 -8.02 7.51
N TRP A 8 1.54 -7.56 6.48
CA TRP A 8 2.82 -8.12 6.05
C TRP A 8 3.96 -7.93 7.05
N SER A 9 3.77 -7.06 8.06
CA SER A 9 4.71 -6.88 9.17
C SER A 9 4.61 -7.97 10.24
N PHE A 10 3.62 -8.86 10.15
CA PHE A 10 3.37 -9.92 11.12
C PHE A 10 3.95 -11.26 10.66
N ALA A 11 4.34 -12.09 11.62
CA ALA A 11 4.51 -13.50 11.33
C ALA A 11 3.15 -14.14 10.98
N PRO A 12 3.12 -15.19 10.15
CA PRO A 12 1.88 -15.87 9.80
C PRO A 12 1.09 -16.32 11.03
N ALA A 13 -0.15 -15.83 11.16
CA ALA A 13 -1.06 -16.13 12.25
C ALA A 13 -2.52 -15.85 11.79
N PRO A 14 -3.54 -16.40 12.46
CA PRO A 14 -4.92 -16.00 12.25
C PRO A 14 -5.11 -14.48 12.43
N LEU A 15 -5.93 -13.84 11.58
CA LEU A 15 -6.14 -12.39 11.61
C LEU A 15 -6.60 -11.89 12.97
N ALA A 16 -7.48 -12.61 13.65
CA ALA A 16 -7.93 -12.24 15.01
C ALA A 16 -6.74 -12.10 15.99
N SER A 17 -5.74 -12.99 15.89
CA SER A 17 -4.53 -12.91 16.72
C SER A 17 -3.66 -11.73 16.31
N ALA A 18 -3.54 -11.44 15.02
CA ALA A 18 -2.80 -10.29 14.51
C ALA A 18 -3.45 -8.97 14.96
N PHE A 19 -4.78 -8.87 14.93
CA PHE A 19 -5.51 -7.69 15.41
C PHE A 19 -5.31 -7.46 16.92
N ALA A 20 -5.41 -8.51 17.73
CA ALA A 20 -5.15 -8.41 19.17
C ALA A 20 -3.71 -7.94 19.45
N LEU A 21 -2.73 -8.48 18.71
CA LEU A 21 -1.32 -8.10 18.85
C LEU A 21 -1.06 -6.67 18.36
N ALA A 22 -1.69 -6.24 17.26
CA ALA A 22 -1.61 -4.86 16.78
C ALA A 22 -2.14 -3.88 17.83
N LYS A 23 -3.28 -4.22 18.45
CA LYS A 23 -3.88 -3.41 19.53
C LYS A 23 -2.98 -3.31 20.73
N ASP A 24 -2.42 -4.44 21.19
CA ASP A 24 -1.50 -4.49 22.32
C ASP A 24 -0.23 -3.68 22.06
N ALA A 25 0.31 -3.74 20.82
CA ALA A 25 1.44 -2.92 20.40
C ALA A 25 1.11 -1.42 20.27
N GLY A 26 -0.17 -1.03 20.33
CA GLY A 26 -0.62 0.37 20.32
C GLY A 26 -0.92 0.94 18.92
N PHE A 27 -1.23 0.09 17.94
CA PHE A 27 -1.77 0.53 16.66
C PHE A 27 -3.27 0.81 16.73
N GLU A 28 -3.75 1.69 15.86
CA GLU A 28 -5.16 2.09 15.77
C GLU A 28 -5.90 1.29 14.68
N GLY A 29 -5.16 0.76 13.70
CA GLY A 29 -5.72 -0.01 12.60
C GLY A 29 -4.71 -0.94 11.94
N VAL A 30 -5.23 -1.88 11.16
CA VAL A 30 -4.47 -2.83 10.34
C VAL A 30 -4.91 -2.71 8.89
N GLU A 31 -3.94 -2.62 7.99
CA GLU A 31 -4.12 -2.87 6.57
C GLU A 31 -4.03 -4.38 6.36
N VAL A 32 -5.13 -4.99 5.90
CA VAL A 32 -5.14 -6.41 5.55
C VAL A 32 -4.74 -6.63 4.10
N ALA A 33 -4.41 -7.86 3.72
CA ALA A 33 -4.05 -8.21 2.35
C ALA A 33 -5.03 -9.22 1.75
N LEU A 34 -5.42 -8.98 0.49
CA LEU A 34 -6.11 -9.94 -0.36
C LEU A 34 -5.09 -10.84 -1.04
N ASP A 35 -5.28 -12.15 -0.95
CA ASP A 35 -4.43 -13.15 -1.60
C ASP A 35 -5.28 -14.18 -2.38
N GLU A 36 -4.65 -15.15 -3.03
CA GLU A 36 -5.36 -16.27 -3.68
C GLU A 36 -6.10 -17.14 -2.67
N THR A 37 -5.53 -17.33 -1.49
CA THR A 37 -6.04 -18.16 -0.40
C THR A 37 -5.95 -17.45 0.94
N GLY A 38 -6.60 -17.99 1.98
CA GLY A 38 -6.56 -17.44 3.33
C GLY A 38 -7.89 -16.80 3.77
N GLU A 39 -7.87 -16.10 4.89
CA GLU A 39 -9.07 -15.51 5.49
C GLU A 39 -9.63 -14.32 4.67
N VAL A 40 -8.77 -13.61 3.94
CA VAL A 40 -9.13 -12.57 2.98
C VAL A 40 -8.57 -12.98 1.62
N SER A 41 -9.40 -13.54 0.75
CA SER A 41 -8.96 -14.13 -0.50
C SER A 41 -9.90 -13.84 -1.67
N LEU A 42 -9.41 -14.17 -2.87
CA LEU A 42 -10.21 -14.05 -4.10
C LEU A 42 -11.55 -14.81 -4.02
N THR A 43 -11.62 -15.84 -3.21
CA THR A 43 -12.80 -16.71 -3.06
C THR A 43 -13.57 -16.50 -1.77
N SER A 44 -13.12 -15.62 -0.86
CA SER A 44 -13.81 -15.35 0.41
C SER A 44 -15.24 -14.90 0.18
N THR A 45 -16.18 -15.53 0.87
CA THR A 45 -17.58 -15.12 0.84
C THR A 45 -17.81 -13.86 1.67
N GLU A 46 -18.89 -13.13 1.42
CA GLU A 46 -19.28 -11.98 2.23
C GLU A 46 -19.37 -12.33 3.72
N ARG A 47 -19.93 -13.50 4.06
CA ARG A 47 -20.02 -13.98 5.44
C ARG A 47 -18.64 -14.12 6.11
N GLU A 48 -17.64 -14.62 5.38
CA GLU A 48 -16.26 -14.76 5.87
C GLU A 48 -15.61 -13.38 6.06
N LEU A 49 -15.76 -12.47 5.11
CA LEU A 49 -15.26 -11.09 5.24
C LEU A 49 -15.93 -10.36 6.42
N LEU A 50 -17.24 -10.51 6.63
CA LEU A 50 -17.92 -9.96 7.79
C LEU A 50 -17.46 -10.60 9.12
N ALA A 51 -16.99 -11.85 9.11
CA ALA A 51 -16.37 -12.46 10.29
C ALA A 51 -15.00 -11.83 10.60
N VAL A 52 -14.18 -11.57 9.57
CA VAL A 52 -12.92 -10.84 9.72
C VAL A 52 -13.17 -9.42 10.27
N ARG A 53 -14.13 -8.70 9.71
CA ARG A 53 -14.52 -7.37 10.21
C ARG A 53 -14.91 -7.39 11.69
N ARG A 54 -15.79 -8.34 12.09
CA ARG A 54 -16.17 -8.49 13.51
C ARG A 54 -14.97 -8.78 14.41
N ALA A 55 -14.04 -9.64 13.98
CA ALA A 55 -12.83 -9.91 14.75
C ALA A 55 -11.96 -8.66 14.95
N ALA A 56 -11.89 -7.77 13.96
CA ALA A 56 -11.20 -6.49 14.09
C ALA A 56 -11.95 -5.54 15.04
N ASP A 57 -13.28 -5.44 14.92
CA ASP A 57 -14.13 -4.63 15.80
C ASP A 57 -14.02 -5.10 17.27
N ASP A 58 -14.04 -6.41 17.52
CA ASP A 58 -13.88 -7.01 18.85
C ASP A 58 -12.49 -6.70 19.45
N ALA A 59 -11.46 -6.63 18.63
CA ALA A 59 -10.11 -6.23 19.04
C ALA A 59 -9.96 -4.70 19.20
N GLY A 60 -10.92 -3.90 18.75
CA GLY A 60 -10.86 -2.44 18.71
C GLY A 60 -9.83 -1.92 17.71
N ILE A 61 -9.70 -2.61 16.55
CA ILE A 61 -8.79 -2.28 15.43
C ILE A 61 -9.64 -1.86 14.23
N ALA A 62 -9.28 -0.74 13.60
CA ALA A 62 -9.90 -0.33 12.35
C ALA A 62 -9.28 -1.08 11.15
N LEU A 63 -10.13 -1.53 10.21
CA LEU A 63 -9.72 -1.96 8.88
C LEU A 63 -9.95 -0.78 7.94
N TYR A 64 -8.89 -0.20 7.41
CA TYR A 64 -8.97 1.06 6.66
C TYR A 64 -8.42 0.96 5.23
N SER A 65 -7.71 -0.13 4.94
CA SER A 65 -7.10 -0.39 3.65
C SER A 65 -6.98 -1.90 3.41
N VAL A 66 -7.05 -2.28 2.14
CA VAL A 66 -6.76 -3.64 1.68
C VAL A 66 -5.63 -3.57 0.66
N ALA A 67 -4.50 -4.24 0.93
CA ALA A 67 -3.39 -4.40 0.01
C ALA A 67 -3.49 -5.72 -0.78
N SER A 68 -2.63 -5.94 -1.77
CA SER A 68 -2.48 -7.24 -2.43
C SER A 68 -1.09 -7.42 -3.03
N GLY A 69 -0.47 -8.57 -2.79
CA GLY A 69 0.77 -9.01 -3.44
C GLY A 69 0.56 -9.63 -4.83
N LEU A 70 -0.68 -9.85 -5.24
CA LEU A 70 -0.99 -10.51 -6.52
C LEU A 70 -0.56 -9.72 -7.73
N TYR A 71 -0.38 -8.41 -7.60
CA TYR A 71 0.10 -7.53 -8.66
C TYR A 71 1.58 -7.76 -9.03
N TRP A 72 2.34 -8.50 -8.25
CA TRP A 72 3.66 -8.96 -8.63
C TRP A 72 3.62 -10.18 -9.57
N GLN A 73 2.47 -10.86 -9.66
CA GLN A 73 2.23 -12.02 -10.52
C GLN A 73 1.39 -11.68 -11.74
N TYR A 74 0.36 -10.84 -11.58
CA TYR A 74 -0.60 -10.44 -12.61
C TYR A 74 -0.49 -8.95 -12.87
N TRP A 75 0.10 -8.58 -14.02
CA TRP A 75 0.39 -7.17 -14.32
C TRP A 75 -0.71 -6.53 -15.15
N LEU A 76 -1.21 -5.38 -14.74
CA LEU A 76 -2.11 -4.55 -15.55
C LEU A 76 -1.46 -4.09 -16.86
N THR A 77 -0.15 -4.17 -16.96
CA THR A 77 0.68 -3.77 -18.11
C THR A 77 1.14 -4.96 -18.96
N ALA A 78 0.78 -6.19 -18.61
CA ALA A 78 1.23 -7.41 -19.30
C ALA A 78 1.03 -7.36 -20.82
N ASP A 79 1.92 -8.04 -21.56
CA ASP A 79 1.72 -8.21 -23.01
C ASP A 79 0.55 -9.14 -23.31
N ASP A 80 0.33 -10.16 -22.47
CA ASP A 80 -0.83 -11.03 -22.56
C ASP A 80 -2.11 -10.31 -22.10
N ALA A 81 -3.10 -10.24 -23.01
CA ALA A 81 -4.39 -9.63 -22.73
C ALA A 81 -5.18 -10.39 -21.67
N ALA A 82 -5.09 -11.71 -21.61
CA ALA A 82 -5.81 -12.52 -20.61
C ALA A 82 -5.26 -12.24 -19.20
N GLU A 83 -3.97 -12.02 -19.07
CA GLU A 83 -3.37 -11.62 -17.78
C GLU A 83 -3.83 -10.23 -17.35
N ARG A 84 -3.92 -9.26 -18.29
CA ARG A 84 -4.45 -7.92 -17.96
C ARG A 84 -5.89 -7.98 -17.46
N GLU A 85 -6.76 -8.79 -18.11
CA GLU A 85 -8.13 -8.99 -17.63
C GLU A 85 -8.16 -9.63 -16.23
N LYS A 86 -7.34 -10.65 -15.99
CA LYS A 86 -7.18 -11.26 -14.65
C LYS A 86 -6.77 -10.22 -13.62
N ALA A 87 -5.81 -9.36 -13.95
CA ALA A 87 -5.36 -8.28 -13.04
C ALA A 87 -6.49 -7.29 -12.74
N LYS A 88 -7.29 -6.90 -13.72
CA LYS A 88 -8.48 -6.04 -13.52
C LYS A 88 -9.54 -6.71 -12.66
N ASP A 89 -9.79 -8.00 -12.84
CA ASP A 89 -10.72 -8.76 -11.99
C ASP A 89 -10.23 -8.83 -10.53
N ILE A 90 -8.92 -8.96 -10.31
CA ILE A 90 -8.32 -8.88 -8.97
C ILE A 90 -8.60 -7.50 -8.34
N VAL A 91 -8.43 -6.40 -9.08
CA VAL A 91 -8.75 -5.05 -8.58
C VAL A 91 -10.23 -4.93 -8.20
N LYS A 92 -11.16 -5.39 -9.05
CA LYS A 92 -12.60 -5.37 -8.75
C LYS A 92 -12.90 -6.18 -7.48
N ARG A 93 -12.34 -7.38 -7.39
CA ARG A 93 -12.51 -8.24 -6.21
C ARG A 93 -11.94 -7.59 -4.94
N GLN A 94 -10.82 -6.91 -5.03
CA GLN A 94 -10.22 -6.18 -3.92
C GLN A 94 -11.08 -5.00 -3.48
N LEU A 95 -11.70 -4.27 -4.41
CA LEU A 95 -12.65 -3.20 -4.14
C LEU A 95 -13.88 -3.72 -3.38
N ASP A 96 -14.47 -4.84 -3.83
CA ASP A 96 -15.60 -5.48 -3.14
C ASP A 96 -15.21 -5.95 -1.74
N THR A 97 -14.02 -6.53 -1.61
CA THR A 97 -13.47 -6.96 -0.32
C THR A 97 -13.30 -5.78 0.63
N ALA A 98 -12.74 -4.67 0.15
CA ALA A 98 -12.56 -3.46 0.94
C ALA A 98 -13.91 -2.89 1.40
N ALA A 99 -14.90 -2.81 0.53
CA ALA A 99 -16.25 -2.37 0.86
C ALA A 99 -16.89 -3.25 1.95
N ALA A 100 -16.79 -4.59 1.83
CA ALA A 100 -17.32 -5.54 2.82
C ALA A 100 -16.62 -5.41 4.18
N LEU A 101 -15.31 -5.14 4.19
CA LEU A 101 -14.53 -4.92 5.41
C LEU A 101 -14.72 -3.52 6.01
N GLY A 102 -15.33 -2.58 5.27
CA GLY A 102 -15.51 -1.19 5.69
C GLY A 102 -14.25 -0.34 5.50
N ALA A 103 -13.30 -0.79 4.67
CA ALA A 103 -12.13 -0.01 4.26
C ALA A 103 -12.50 0.95 3.13
N ASP A 104 -11.84 2.11 3.08
CA ASP A 104 -12.11 3.18 2.12
C ASP A 104 -11.13 3.24 0.94
N THR A 105 -10.07 2.43 0.98
CA THR A 105 -8.98 2.46 -0.01
C THR A 105 -8.41 1.06 -0.22
N ILE A 106 -8.01 0.78 -1.46
CA ILE A 106 -7.17 -0.38 -1.78
C ILE A 106 -5.80 0.06 -2.28
N LEU A 107 -4.77 -0.73 -2.00
CA LEU A 107 -3.43 -0.54 -2.57
C LEU A 107 -3.32 -1.35 -3.86
N VAL A 108 -2.96 -0.69 -4.96
CA VAL A 108 -2.80 -1.29 -6.28
C VAL A 108 -1.45 -0.89 -6.88
N LEU A 109 -0.71 -1.85 -7.41
CA LEU A 109 0.40 -1.53 -8.29
C LEU A 109 -0.16 -1.14 -9.67
N PRO A 110 0.22 0.04 -10.21
CA PRO A 110 -0.32 0.50 -11.51
C PRO A 110 0.09 -0.38 -12.70
N GLY A 111 0.95 -1.35 -12.47
CA GLY A 111 1.56 -2.26 -13.42
C GLY A 111 3.07 -2.27 -13.26
N CYS A 112 3.76 -3.01 -14.13
CA CYS A 112 5.21 -3.12 -14.12
C CYS A 112 5.76 -2.93 -15.54
N VAL A 113 6.94 -2.31 -15.62
CA VAL A 113 7.85 -2.44 -16.78
C VAL A 113 8.77 -3.63 -16.55
N ASN A 114 9.17 -3.84 -15.30
CA ASN A 114 9.94 -4.99 -14.84
C ASN A 114 9.69 -5.19 -13.34
N ALA A 115 9.87 -6.38 -12.83
CA ALA A 115 9.76 -6.70 -11.42
C ALA A 115 10.96 -7.53 -10.94
N PHE A 116 11.33 -7.37 -9.67
CA PHE A 116 12.38 -8.17 -9.06
C PHE A 116 12.02 -9.66 -8.97
N SER A 117 10.73 -9.99 -8.96
CA SER A 117 10.22 -11.37 -8.96
C SER A 117 10.35 -12.06 -10.32
N ASP A 118 10.45 -11.28 -11.41
CA ASP A 118 10.62 -11.78 -12.78
C ASP A 118 11.56 -10.82 -13.55
N PRO A 119 12.87 -10.88 -13.29
CA PRO A 119 13.83 -9.92 -13.81
C PRO A 119 14.03 -9.99 -15.34
N ASP A 120 13.69 -11.11 -15.96
CA ASP A 120 13.81 -11.32 -17.41
C ASP A 120 12.61 -10.77 -18.18
N ARG A 121 11.49 -10.54 -17.51
CA ARG A 121 10.28 -9.98 -18.10
C ARG A 121 10.37 -8.47 -18.19
N ILE A 122 10.30 -7.94 -19.40
CA ILE A 122 10.35 -6.50 -19.66
C ILE A 122 9.20 -6.13 -20.60
N VAL A 123 8.37 -5.19 -20.16
CA VAL A 123 7.29 -4.59 -20.96
C VAL A 123 7.78 -3.24 -21.48
N ASP A 124 7.49 -2.92 -22.74
CA ASP A 124 7.77 -1.59 -23.29
C ASP A 124 7.10 -0.50 -22.46
N TYR A 125 7.84 0.56 -22.13
CA TYR A 125 7.37 1.60 -21.20
C TYR A 125 6.15 2.35 -21.73
N ALA A 126 6.12 2.68 -23.01
CA ALA A 126 4.97 3.38 -23.60
C ALA A 126 3.74 2.50 -23.63
N ALA A 127 3.89 1.22 -24.00
CA ALA A 127 2.82 0.24 -23.94
C ALA A 127 2.31 0.01 -22.50
N ALA A 128 3.21 -0.04 -21.52
CA ALA A 128 2.86 -0.14 -20.09
C ALA A 128 2.02 1.06 -19.65
N TYR A 129 2.43 2.28 -20.05
CA TYR A 129 1.73 3.51 -19.71
C TYR A 129 0.31 3.54 -20.28
N ASP A 130 0.15 3.24 -21.55
CA ASP A 130 -1.15 3.26 -22.23
C ASP A 130 -2.09 2.20 -21.65
N ARG A 131 -1.60 0.96 -21.41
CA ARG A 131 -2.38 -0.13 -20.83
C ARG A 131 -2.80 0.17 -19.39
N ALA A 132 -1.91 0.70 -18.56
CA ALA A 132 -2.21 1.08 -17.19
C ALA A 132 -3.26 2.20 -17.14
N LEU A 133 -3.14 3.21 -18.01
CA LEU A 133 -4.09 4.32 -18.08
C LEU A 133 -5.48 3.84 -18.52
N GLU A 134 -5.54 2.96 -19.53
CA GLU A 134 -6.78 2.33 -19.98
C GLU A 134 -7.43 1.52 -18.85
N ALA A 135 -6.66 0.66 -18.17
CA ALA A 135 -7.14 -0.13 -17.04
C ALA A 135 -7.68 0.74 -15.90
N MET A 136 -6.97 1.80 -15.50
CA MET A 136 -7.44 2.69 -14.45
C MET A 136 -8.72 3.44 -14.82
N ARG A 137 -8.87 3.86 -16.09
CA ARG A 137 -10.10 4.50 -16.59
C ARG A 137 -11.28 3.54 -16.62
N GLU A 138 -11.05 2.26 -16.91
CA GLU A 138 -12.08 1.22 -16.84
C GLU A 138 -12.50 0.91 -15.39
N LEU A 139 -11.53 0.89 -14.47
CA LEU A 139 -11.75 0.52 -13.06
C LEU A 139 -12.31 1.66 -12.20
N ALA A 140 -12.04 2.90 -12.56
CA ALA A 140 -12.46 4.07 -11.79
C ALA A 140 -13.98 4.14 -11.56
N PRO A 141 -14.86 3.94 -12.55
CA PRO A 141 -16.32 3.90 -12.32
C PRO A 141 -16.75 2.78 -11.38
N TYR A 142 -16.05 1.65 -11.37
CA TYR A 142 -16.32 0.57 -10.43
C TYR A 142 -15.96 1.00 -8.99
N ALA A 143 -14.80 1.60 -8.81
CA ALA A 143 -14.36 2.15 -7.51
C ALA A 143 -15.35 3.21 -6.97
N GLU A 144 -15.82 4.12 -7.84
CA GLU A 144 -16.86 5.09 -7.52
C GLU A 144 -18.16 4.42 -7.08
N GLY A 145 -18.57 3.36 -7.79
CA GLY A 145 -19.82 2.62 -7.52
C GLY A 145 -19.83 1.94 -6.15
N VAL A 146 -18.69 1.45 -5.68
CA VAL A 146 -18.55 0.80 -4.36
C VAL A 146 -18.07 1.76 -3.26
N GLY A 147 -17.70 2.99 -3.62
CA GLY A 147 -17.27 4.02 -2.67
C GLY A 147 -15.88 3.78 -2.08
N VAL A 148 -15.01 3.04 -2.76
CA VAL A 148 -13.65 2.69 -2.32
C VAL A 148 -12.62 3.25 -3.29
N SER A 149 -11.60 3.94 -2.78
CA SER A 149 -10.54 4.53 -3.62
C SER A 149 -9.48 3.52 -4.03
N ILE A 150 -8.96 3.66 -5.25
CA ILE A 150 -7.76 2.98 -5.74
C ILE A 150 -6.55 3.87 -5.43
N GLY A 151 -5.66 3.43 -4.55
CA GLY A 151 -4.38 4.05 -4.27
C GLY A 151 -3.26 3.39 -5.07
N LEU A 152 -2.63 4.13 -5.97
CA LEU A 152 -1.51 3.64 -6.77
C LEU A 152 -0.22 3.76 -6.00
N GLU A 153 0.45 2.64 -5.74
CA GLU A 153 1.70 2.63 -4.98
C GLU A 153 2.91 2.84 -5.88
N ASN A 154 3.82 3.72 -5.43
CA ASN A 154 5.16 3.86 -5.98
C ASN A 154 6.05 2.74 -5.45
N VAL A 155 6.38 1.79 -6.30
CA VAL A 155 7.23 0.62 -5.97
C VAL A 155 8.40 0.51 -6.96
N TRP A 156 9.29 -0.46 -6.73
CA TRP A 156 10.44 -0.69 -7.61
C TRP A 156 10.08 -1.60 -8.81
N ASN A 157 9.17 -1.12 -9.63
CA ASN A 157 8.64 -1.78 -10.83
C ASN A 157 9.10 -1.13 -12.14
N LYS A 158 10.03 -0.16 -12.07
CA LYS A 158 10.53 0.65 -13.19
C LYS A 158 9.43 1.39 -13.97
N PHE A 159 8.30 1.68 -13.31
CA PHE A 159 7.15 2.34 -13.90
C PHE A 159 6.66 3.48 -13.01
N LEU A 160 6.24 4.61 -13.61
CA LEU A 160 5.83 5.84 -12.92
C LEU A 160 6.88 6.29 -11.88
N THR A 161 8.12 6.43 -12.33
CA THR A 161 9.30 6.57 -11.47
C THR A 161 9.53 7.98 -10.93
N SER A 162 8.71 8.96 -11.31
CA SER A 162 8.81 10.33 -10.81
C SER A 162 7.47 10.87 -10.30
N PRO A 163 7.49 11.82 -9.35
CA PRO A 163 6.24 12.37 -8.80
C PRO A 163 5.44 13.17 -9.84
N LEU A 164 6.11 13.79 -10.80
CA LEU A 164 5.43 14.54 -11.87
C LEU A 164 4.68 13.58 -12.80
N GLU A 165 5.30 12.47 -13.15
CA GLU A 165 4.70 11.45 -13.99
C GLU A 165 3.49 10.78 -13.30
N LEU A 166 3.63 10.39 -12.02
CA LEU A 166 2.54 9.81 -11.24
C LEU A 166 1.38 10.80 -11.07
N ARG A 167 1.67 12.08 -10.78
CA ARG A 167 0.65 13.15 -10.73
C ARG A 167 -0.12 13.25 -12.04
N ASP A 168 0.62 13.40 -13.14
CA ASP A 168 0.02 13.58 -14.46
C ASP A 168 -0.77 12.33 -14.92
N PHE A 169 -0.31 11.14 -14.53
CA PHE A 169 -1.03 9.89 -14.74
C PHE A 169 -2.36 9.88 -13.98
N ILE A 170 -2.37 10.18 -12.68
CA ILE A 170 -3.58 10.27 -11.87
C ILE A 170 -4.55 11.30 -12.44
N ASP A 171 -4.07 12.48 -12.81
CA ASP A 171 -4.90 13.53 -13.41
C ASP A 171 -5.50 13.10 -14.74
N ARG A 172 -4.77 12.33 -15.54
CA ARG A 172 -5.26 11.78 -16.82
C ARG A 172 -6.30 10.67 -16.64
N VAL A 173 -6.30 9.94 -15.52
CA VAL A 173 -7.40 9.02 -15.20
C VAL A 173 -8.70 9.80 -15.01
N GLY A 174 -8.66 10.92 -14.31
CA GLY A 174 -9.76 11.88 -14.19
C GLY A 174 -10.85 11.49 -13.20
N SER A 175 -10.55 10.64 -12.21
CA SER A 175 -11.50 10.23 -11.18
C SER A 175 -10.99 10.59 -9.77
N PRO A 176 -11.86 11.13 -8.90
CA PRO A 176 -11.50 11.39 -7.51
C PRO A 176 -11.30 10.10 -6.69
N PHE A 177 -11.70 8.93 -7.23
CA PHE A 177 -11.49 7.62 -6.60
C PHE A 177 -10.16 6.96 -7.00
N VAL A 178 -9.32 7.60 -7.80
CA VAL A 178 -7.97 7.14 -8.12
C VAL A 178 -6.95 8.16 -7.62
N GLY A 179 -5.98 7.72 -6.82
CA GLY A 179 -4.95 8.59 -6.26
C GLY A 179 -3.68 7.83 -5.93
N SER A 180 -2.79 8.44 -5.15
CA SER A 180 -1.53 7.84 -4.75
C SER A 180 -1.67 7.09 -3.42
N TYR A 181 -1.11 5.91 -3.35
CA TYR A 181 -0.72 5.22 -2.12
C TYR A 181 0.78 5.43 -1.95
N LEU A 182 1.17 6.47 -1.22
CA LEU A 182 2.55 6.95 -1.20
C LEU A 182 3.41 6.13 -0.22
N ASP A 183 4.44 5.44 -0.71
CA ASP A 183 5.47 4.80 0.13
C ASP A 183 6.72 5.67 0.19
N VAL A 184 7.05 6.17 1.40
CA VAL A 184 8.17 7.09 1.59
C VAL A 184 9.54 6.40 1.50
N GLY A 185 9.64 5.13 1.89
CA GLY A 185 10.89 4.38 1.83
C GLY A 185 11.26 3.99 0.39
N ASN A 186 10.27 3.57 -0.40
CA ASN A 186 10.48 3.22 -1.81
C ASN A 186 11.01 4.39 -2.64
N ILE A 187 10.68 5.63 -2.27
CA ILE A 187 11.13 6.84 -2.97
C ILE A 187 12.63 7.05 -2.86
N LEU A 188 13.26 6.65 -1.76
CA LEU A 188 14.68 6.96 -1.52
C LEU A 188 15.63 6.37 -2.58
N ALA A 189 15.17 5.38 -3.33
CA ALA A 189 15.95 4.84 -4.45
C ALA A 189 16.18 5.86 -5.58
N ASN A 190 15.28 6.83 -5.76
CA ASN A 190 15.29 7.75 -6.90
C ASN A 190 14.78 9.17 -6.60
N GLY A 191 14.52 9.52 -5.34
CA GLY A 191 13.96 10.84 -5.03
C GLY A 191 13.95 11.19 -3.54
N TYR A 192 13.21 12.23 -3.22
CA TYR A 192 13.02 12.76 -1.87
C TYR A 192 11.53 12.75 -1.51
N PRO A 193 11.10 12.03 -0.45
CA PRO A 193 9.71 11.85 -0.10
C PRO A 193 8.92 13.15 0.11
N ASP A 194 9.53 14.17 0.74
CA ASP A 194 8.89 15.46 0.97
C ASP A 194 8.55 16.21 -0.33
N GLN A 195 9.37 16.05 -1.38
CA GLN A 195 9.08 16.62 -2.71
C GLN A 195 7.92 15.87 -3.38
N TRP A 196 7.90 14.55 -3.29
CA TRP A 196 6.79 13.74 -3.81
C TRP A 196 5.46 14.13 -3.15
N ILE A 197 5.46 14.25 -1.82
CA ILE A 197 4.27 14.65 -1.06
C ILE A 197 3.72 15.99 -1.54
N ARG A 198 4.58 17.01 -1.67
CA ARG A 198 4.13 18.35 -2.12
C ARG A 198 3.62 18.36 -3.55
N ILE A 199 4.22 17.55 -4.45
CA ILE A 199 3.81 17.45 -5.86
C ILE A 199 2.47 16.72 -5.98
N LEU A 200 2.28 15.62 -5.24
CA LEU A 200 1.05 14.84 -5.28
C LEU A 200 -0.11 15.51 -4.55
N GLY A 201 0.15 16.20 -3.44
CA GLY A 201 -0.84 17.00 -2.72
C GLY A 201 -2.09 16.20 -2.34
N GLU A 202 -3.26 16.73 -2.70
CA GLU A 202 -4.59 16.13 -2.41
C GLU A 202 -4.85 14.78 -3.08
N ARG A 203 -3.99 14.37 -4.02
CA ARG A 203 -4.07 13.05 -4.69
C ARG A 203 -3.64 11.91 -3.78
N ILE A 204 -3.00 12.21 -2.64
CA ILE A 204 -2.56 11.18 -1.67
C ILE A 204 -3.78 10.61 -0.93
N LYS A 205 -4.03 9.31 -1.12
CA LYS A 205 -5.11 8.57 -0.44
C LYS A 205 -4.64 7.94 0.87
N LYS A 206 -3.45 7.32 0.85
CA LYS A 206 -2.81 6.67 2.00
C LYS A 206 -1.30 6.83 1.91
N VAL A 207 -0.62 6.59 3.02
CA VAL A 207 0.85 6.68 3.12
C VAL A 207 1.40 5.44 3.81
N HIS A 208 2.39 4.79 3.18
CA HIS A 208 3.24 3.81 3.82
C HIS A 208 4.47 4.48 4.43
N PHE A 209 4.75 4.15 5.68
CA PHE A 209 6.00 4.46 6.36
C PHE A 209 6.90 3.22 6.31
N LYS A 210 7.99 3.37 5.62
CA LYS A 210 9.06 2.39 5.43
C LYS A 210 10.39 3.13 5.51
N ASP A 211 11.46 2.51 5.93
CA ASP A 211 12.76 3.17 5.97
C ASP A 211 13.81 2.41 5.17
N TYR A 212 14.78 3.12 4.65
CA TYR A 212 15.71 2.59 3.67
C TYR A 212 17.09 3.23 3.81
N ARG A 213 18.15 2.42 3.76
CA ARG A 213 19.56 2.86 3.71
C ARG A 213 20.03 2.93 2.28
N THR A 214 20.18 4.12 1.74
CA THR A 214 20.60 4.36 0.35
C THR A 214 21.99 3.82 0.05
N ALA A 215 22.89 3.82 1.03
CA ALA A 215 24.25 3.29 0.89
C ALA A 215 24.34 1.78 0.67
N VAL A 216 23.28 1.02 1.06
CA VAL A 216 23.24 -0.44 0.87
C VAL A 216 22.83 -0.77 -0.56
N GLY A 217 21.83 -0.08 -1.09
CA GLY A 217 21.21 -0.42 -2.38
C GLY A 217 20.39 -1.73 -2.30
N GLY A 218 19.56 -1.99 -3.32
CA GLY A 218 18.76 -3.20 -3.41
C GLY A 218 17.79 -3.41 -2.23
N LEU A 219 17.13 -4.57 -2.18
CA LEU A 219 16.10 -4.88 -1.18
C LEU A 219 16.66 -4.97 0.25
N ASP A 220 17.94 -5.31 0.41
CA ASP A 220 18.60 -5.42 1.71
C ASP A 220 18.79 -4.05 2.42
N GLY A 221 18.53 -2.96 1.69
CA GLY A 221 18.55 -1.61 2.25
C GLY A 221 17.33 -1.25 3.09
N PHE A 222 16.24 -2.00 3.04
CA PHE A 222 15.09 -1.77 3.91
C PHE A 222 15.42 -2.14 5.37
N VAL A 223 15.10 -1.23 6.27
CA VAL A 223 15.46 -1.30 7.70
C VAL A 223 14.29 -0.85 8.58
N ASP A 224 14.44 -1.02 9.88
CA ASP A 224 13.47 -0.52 10.87
C ASP A 224 13.30 1.00 10.74
N LEU A 225 12.10 1.49 11.05
CA LEU A 225 11.83 2.93 11.09
C LEU A 225 12.84 3.65 11.98
N LEU A 226 13.36 4.78 11.50
CA LEU A 226 14.40 5.61 12.12
C LEU A 226 15.81 5.00 12.07
N ALA A 227 15.99 3.85 11.41
CA ALA A 227 17.31 3.27 11.20
C ALA A 227 17.88 3.52 9.79
N GLY A 228 17.08 4.10 8.90
CA GLY A 228 17.43 4.44 7.53
C GLY A 228 17.69 5.93 7.31
N ASP A 229 17.51 6.35 6.07
CA ASP A 229 17.84 7.70 5.58
C ASP A 229 16.58 8.55 5.29
N VAL A 230 15.36 8.08 5.62
CA VAL A 230 14.14 8.88 5.47
C VAL A 230 14.18 10.06 6.44
N ASP A 231 14.15 11.29 5.93
CA ASP A 231 13.96 12.51 6.73
C ASP A 231 12.50 12.62 7.17
N TYR A 232 12.13 11.86 8.21
CA TYR A 232 10.76 11.89 8.75
C TYR A 232 10.30 13.28 9.22
N PRO A 233 11.14 14.13 9.83
CA PRO A 233 10.78 15.53 10.08
C PRO A 233 10.35 16.28 8.80
N ALA A 234 11.05 16.10 7.67
CA ALA A 234 10.66 16.71 6.40
C ALA A 234 9.38 16.09 5.83
N VAL A 235 9.23 14.75 5.90
CA VAL A 235 8.01 14.04 5.52
C VAL A 235 6.80 14.56 6.28
N MET A 236 6.90 14.65 7.61
CA MET A 236 5.79 15.12 8.45
C MET A 236 5.41 16.57 8.17
N ARG A 237 6.39 17.45 7.97
CA ARG A 237 6.10 18.84 7.54
C ARG A 237 5.37 18.87 6.20
N ALA A 238 5.86 18.10 5.21
CA ALA A 238 5.23 18.06 3.89
C ALA A 238 3.80 17.52 3.92
N LEU A 239 3.52 16.46 4.71
CA LEU A 239 2.17 15.94 4.90
C LEU A 239 1.24 16.98 5.55
N CYS A 240 1.73 17.72 6.55
CA CYS A 240 0.99 18.84 7.15
C CYS A 240 0.75 19.97 6.15
N ASP A 241 1.77 20.35 5.36
CA ASP A 241 1.69 21.42 4.36
C ASP A 241 0.61 21.15 3.30
N VAL A 242 0.41 19.88 2.91
CA VAL A 242 -0.64 19.47 1.94
C VAL A 242 -1.98 19.12 2.61
N GLY A 243 -2.10 19.28 3.93
CA GLY A 243 -3.34 19.02 4.68
C GLY A 243 -3.69 17.53 4.82
N TYR A 244 -2.73 16.62 4.70
CA TYR A 244 -2.99 15.19 4.88
C TYR A 244 -3.15 14.85 6.37
N ASP A 245 -4.30 14.29 6.73
CA ASP A 245 -4.62 13.82 8.10
C ASP A 245 -5.18 12.39 8.13
N GLY A 246 -4.83 11.60 7.13
CA GLY A 246 -5.27 10.21 6.97
C GLY A 246 -4.46 9.19 7.79
N TRP A 247 -4.46 7.96 7.29
CA TRP A 247 -3.70 6.86 7.85
C TRP A 247 -2.25 6.89 7.35
N VAL A 248 -1.32 6.70 8.28
CA VAL A 248 0.08 6.38 8.01
C VAL A 248 0.33 4.96 8.47
N THR A 249 0.70 4.10 7.56
CA THR A 249 0.80 2.66 7.74
C THR A 249 2.26 2.23 7.74
N ALA A 250 2.74 1.67 8.84
CA ALA A 250 4.06 1.05 8.81
C ALA A 250 4.02 -0.27 8.01
N GLU A 251 4.92 -0.41 7.06
CA GLU A 251 5.13 -1.66 6.33
C GLU A 251 6.55 -2.16 6.57
N MET A 252 6.65 -3.18 7.45
CA MET A 252 7.93 -3.72 7.89
C MET A 252 8.20 -5.07 7.23
N ILE A 253 8.91 -5.04 6.11
CA ILE A 253 9.31 -6.20 5.33
C ILE A 253 10.83 -6.16 5.10
N PRO A 254 11.55 -7.23 5.41
CA PRO A 254 11.09 -8.49 6.02
C PRO A 254 10.83 -8.37 7.52
N ALA A 255 9.92 -9.22 8.02
CA ALA A 255 9.71 -9.37 9.46
C ALA A 255 10.95 -9.97 10.17
N TYR A 256 11.07 -9.77 11.48
CA TYR A 256 12.18 -10.36 12.25
C TYR A 256 12.15 -11.89 12.17
N ARG A 257 13.34 -12.50 11.99
CA ARG A 257 13.50 -13.94 11.96
C ARG A 257 13.24 -14.59 13.34
N HIS A 258 13.60 -13.89 14.42
CA HIS A 258 13.45 -14.33 15.80
C HIS A 258 12.72 -13.23 16.58
N HIS A 259 11.92 -13.61 17.59
CA HIS A 259 11.11 -12.68 18.39
C HIS A 259 10.23 -11.79 17.48
N THR A 260 9.49 -12.42 16.58
CA THR A 260 8.75 -11.77 15.50
C THR A 260 7.80 -10.66 15.95
N SER A 261 7.24 -10.76 17.17
CA SER A 261 6.39 -9.70 17.71
C SER A 261 7.18 -8.43 18.10
N ALA A 262 8.48 -8.51 18.36
CA ALA A 262 9.26 -7.36 18.79
C ALA A 262 9.29 -6.24 17.76
N ILE A 263 9.26 -6.58 16.45
CA ILE A 263 9.21 -5.58 15.38
C ILE A 263 7.97 -4.68 15.51
N LEU A 264 6.82 -5.21 15.95
CA LEU A 264 5.57 -4.46 16.07
C LEU A 264 5.67 -3.39 17.16
N TYR A 265 6.23 -3.73 18.34
CA TYR A 265 6.42 -2.79 19.43
C TYR A 265 7.48 -1.73 19.10
N ASN A 266 8.61 -2.13 18.50
CA ASN A 266 9.65 -1.21 18.05
C ASN A 266 9.11 -0.23 17.02
N THR A 267 8.37 -0.73 16.04
CA THR A 267 7.72 0.08 14.98
C THR A 267 6.69 1.02 15.56
N SER A 268 5.84 0.54 16.47
CA SER A 268 4.84 1.36 17.14
C SER A 268 5.48 2.52 17.92
N TYR A 269 6.57 2.24 18.66
CA TYR A 269 7.32 3.28 19.35
C TYR A 269 7.95 4.29 18.37
N ALA A 270 8.58 3.82 17.31
CA ALA A 270 9.16 4.69 16.28
C ALA A 270 8.09 5.59 15.64
N MET A 271 6.91 5.05 15.29
CA MET A 271 5.80 5.83 14.76
C MET A 271 5.30 6.89 15.75
N ASP A 272 5.21 6.57 17.04
CA ASP A 272 4.82 7.57 18.05
C ASP A 272 5.82 8.74 18.09
N ARG A 273 7.13 8.46 17.92
CA ARG A 273 8.17 9.51 17.82
C ARG A 273 8.00 10.34 16.55
N ILE A 274 7.76 9.71 15.40
CA ILE A 274 7.55 10.37 14.12
C ILE A 274 6.30 11.27 14.18
N LEU A 275 5.20 10.77 14.77
CA LEU A 275 3.93 11.47 14.89
C LEU A 275 3.89 12.51 16.02
N GLY A 276 4.96 12.66 16.80
CA GLY A 276 5.02 13.61 17.91
C GLY A 276 4.11 13.25 19.09
N ARG A 277 3.79 11.97 19.29
CA ARG A 277 2.89 11.49 20.35
C ARG A 277 3.61 11.19 21.68
N ARG A 278 4.95 11.04 21.66
CA ARG A 278 5.81 10.75 22.85
C ARG A 278 7.15 11.43 22.77
#